data_36bc61ac1f95fbfb743d8be23518c2c4
#
_entry.id   36bc61ac1f95fbfb743d8be23518c2c4
#
_cell.length_a   1.000
_cell.length_b   1.000
_cell.length_c   1.000
_cell.angle_alpha   90.00
_cell.angle_beta   90.00
_cell.angle_gamma   90.00
#
_symmetry.space_group_name_H-M   'P 1'
#
loop_
_entity.id
_entity.type
_entity.pdbx_description
1 polymer ?
#
loop_
_entity_poly.entity_id
_entity_poly.type
_entity_poly.pdbx_seq_one_letter_code
_entity_poly.pdbx_strand_id
1 'polypeptide(L)'
;MSRHLIAILVSLATTLLSVAAGQAAPRTVYFQSADGRTTLTGYAFHPSKPGPWPAVVMLHGRGGPYSSNNNEDCTFVGAGTSSPCNANTLSKRHAMWGNYWSARGYLALLPDSFGPRGKARGFGRFTHGDPDRANVSETAVRPLDAEGALAYLRGRSDVIPDQVYLQGWSNGGSTALNVMIRQGNQQGSQAGYRGALVFYPGCGRTSLLASSISTTAPIAMFLGADDEEVSPAICQRVADRSQQVGSPIDVTIYPGATHDFDEPSSRRQAVPGNQAAMTDALVKAAARLGRWKN
;
A
#
# COMPACT_ATOMS: atom_id res chain seq x y z
N MET A 1 -34.15 45.95 57.38
CA MET A 1 -33.92 44.48 57.41
C MET A 1 -34.01 43.99 56.00
N SER A 2 -32.90 43.90 55.32
CA SER A 2 -32.81 43.53 53.88
C SER A 2 -32.26 42.12 53.80
N ARG A 3 -33.00 41.18 53.22
CA ARG A 3 -32.61 39.77 53.02
C ARG A 3 -32.02 39.64 51.63
N HIS A 4 -30.70 39.36 51.53
CA HIS A 4 -30.04 38.98 50.30
C HIS A 4 -30.25 37.49 50.04
N LEU A 5 -30.93 37.14 48.93
CA LEU A 5 -30.99 35.80 48.35
C LEU A 5 -29.76 35.58 47.51
N ILE A 6 -28.93 34.61 47.89
CA ILE A 6 -27.80 34.12 47.11
C ILE A 6 -28.30 32.95 46.23
N ALA A 7 -28.34 33.16 44.92
CA ALA A 7 -28.64 32.09 43.99
C ALA A 7 -27.34 31.35 43.63
N ILE A 8 -27.28 30.06 43.99
CA ILE A 8 -26.16 29.16 43.64
C ILE A 8 -26.47 28.57 42.25
N LEU A 9 -25.73 29.00 41.25
CA LEU A 9 -25.72 28.38 39.95
C LEU A 9 -24.86 27.11 39.97
N VAL A 10 -25.49 25.94 39.89
CA VAL A 10 -24.80 24.64 39.72
C VAL A 10 -24.60 24.45 38.21
N SER A 11 -23.35 24.62 37.76
CA SER A 11 -22.92 24.27 36.36
C SER A 11 -22.74 22.77 36.28
N LEU A 12 -23.64 22.08 35.59
CA LEU A 12 -23.43 20.69 35.14
C LEU A 12 -22.46 20.67 33.96
N ALA A 13 -21.21 20.33 34.23
CA ALA A 13 -20.24 20.02 33.18
C ALA A 13 -20.51 18.60 32.66
N THR A 14 -21.16 18.48 31.51
CA THR A 14 -21.29 17.23 30.77
C THR A 14 -19.96 16.90 30.10
N THR A 15 -19.18 16.03 30.70
CA THR A 15 -17.99 15.40 30.08
C THR A 15 -18.47 14.45 28.99
N LEU A 16 -18.35 14.88 27.71
CA LEU A 16 -18.46 14.00 26.56
C LEU A 16 -17.24 13.08 26.55
N LEU A 17 -17.41 11.83 27.03
CA LEU A 17 -16.44 10.76 26.77
C LEU A 17 -16.47 10.46 25.28
N SER A 18 -15.49 10.96 24.55
CA SER A 18 -15.16 10.50 23.19
C SER A 18 -14.64 9.06 23.31
N VAL A 19 -15.51 8.09 23.10
CA VAL A 19 -15.10 6.71 22.88
C VAL A 19 -14.34 6.71 21.57
N ALA A 20 -13.01 6.63 21.62
CA ALA A 20 -12.21 6.34 20.46
C ALA A 20 -12.67 4.96 19.95
N ALA A 21 -13.43 4.94 18.87
CA ALA A 21 -13.81 3.69 18.20
C ALA A 21 -12.49 2.98 17.80
N GLY A 22 -12.15 1.93 18.55
CA GLY A 22 -11.01 1.09 18.22
C GLY A 22 -11.16 0.62 16.78
N GLN A 23 -10.16 0.88 15.96
CA GLN A 23 -10.17 0.42 14.57
C GLN A 23 -10.26 -1.11 14.57
N ALA A 24 -11.26 -1.65 13.88
CA ALA A 24 -11.44 -3.08 13.77
C ALA A 24 -10.23 -3.72 13.06
N ALA A 25 -9.78 -4.87 13.54
CA ALA A 25 -8.73 -5.63 12.87
C ALA A 25 -9.12 -5.92 11.41
N PRO A 26 -8.15 -5.97 10.47
CA PRO A 26 -8.47 -6.26 9.09
C PRO A 26 -9.06 -7.66 8.94
N ARG A 27 -10.02 -7.81 8.03
CA ARG A 27 -10.64 -9.10 7.72
C ARG A 27 -9.76 -9.88 6.76
N THR A 28 -9.48 -11.14 7.06
CA THR A 28 -8.85 -12.05 6.11
C THR A 28 -9.84 -12.42 5.02
N VAL A 29 -9.40 -12.31 3.77
CA VAL A 29 -10.17 -12.67 2.58
C VAL A 29 -9.31 -13.55 1.66
N TYR A 30 -9.96 -14.33 0.79
CA TYR A 30 -9.29 -15.18 -0.17
C TYR A 30 -9.82 -14.90 -1.58
N PHE A 31 -8.91 -14.83 -2.55
CA PHE A 31 -9.27 -14.59 -3.95
C PHE A 31 -8.20 -15.15 -4.88
N GLN A 32 -8.53 -15.31 -6.15
CA GLN A 32 -7.61 -15.87 -7.14
C GLN A 32 -6.65 -14.82 -7.67
N SER A 33 -5.37 -15.17 -7.77
CA SER A 33 -4.43 -14.46 -8.65
C SER A 33 -4.88 -14.61 -10.10
N ALA A 34 -4.58 -13.63 -10.95
CA ALA A 34 -4.83 -13.73 -12.39
C ALA A 34 -3.96 -14.80 -13.08
N ASP A 35 -3.06 -15.47 -12.35
CA ASP A 35 -2.34 -16.66 -12.84
C ASP A 35 -3.25 -17.90 -12.95
N GLY A 36 -4.48 -17.84 -12.42
CA GLY A 36 -5.47 -18.92 -12.44
C GLY A 36 -5.13 -20.14 -11.56
N ARG A 37 -4.06 -20.08 -10.77
CA ARG A 37 -3.53 -21.21 -9.99
C ARG A 37 -3.43 -20.93 -8.51
N THR A 38 -3.09 -19.67 -8.14
CA THR A 38 -2.79 -19.29 -6.76
C THR A 38 -3.99 -18.64 -6.11
N THR A 39 -4.51 -19.25 -5.03
CA THR A 39 -5.45 -18.57 -4.14
C THR A 39 -4.65 -17.70 -3.17
N LEU A 40 -4.82 -16.40 -3.28
CA LEU A 40 -4.16 -15.42 -2.43
C LEU A 40 -4.90 -15.25 -1.11
N THR A 41 -4.15 -15.01 -0.06
CA THR A 41 -4.64 -14.45 1.19
C THR A 41 -4.55 -12.93 1.10
N GLY A 42 -5.58 -12.21 1.52
CA GLY A 42 -5.59 -10.76 1.58
C GLY A 42 -6.15 -10.25 2.90
N TYR A 43 -5.76 -9.05 3.28
CA TYR A 43 -6.21 -8.39 4.51
C TYR A 43 -6.96 -7.11 4.14
N ALA A 44 -8.28 -7.10 4.41
CA ALA A 44 -9.19 -6.03 4.03
C ALA A 44 -9.51 -5.13 5.23
N PHE A 45 -9.16 -3.86 5.11
CA PHE A 45 -9.46 -2.80 6.09
C PHE A 45 -10.71 -2.06 5.60
N HIS A 46 -11.80 -2.21 6.33
CA HIS A 46 -13.08 -1.65 5.94
C HIS A 46 -13.32 -0.28 6.56
N PRO A 47 -13.87 0.69 5.81
CA PRO A 47 -14.40 1.91 6.38
C PRO A 47 -15.52 1.62 7.39
N SER A 48 -15.69 2.53 8.35
CA SER A 48 -16.79 2.44 9.34
C SER A 48 -18.17 2.78 8.75
N LYS A 49 -18.22 3.58 7.69
CA LYS A 49 -19.46 3.94 6.99
C LYS A 49 -19.82 2.87 5.95
N PRO A 50 -21.11 2.63 5.67
CA PRO A 50 -21.51 1.75 4.59
C PRO A 50 -20.96 2.15 3.21
N GLY A 51 -20.73 1.14 2.34
CA GLY A 51 -20.33 1.33 0.96
C GLY A 51 -21.46 1.82 0.03
N PRO A 52 -21.21 1.89 -1.29
CA PRO A 52 -19.97 1.40 -1.93
C PRO A 52 -18.79 2.33 -1.73
N TRP A 53 -17.59 1.76 -1.61
CA TRP A 53 -16.34 2.50 -1.35
C TRP A 53 -15.40 2.52 -2.56
N PRO A 54 -14.63 3.58 -2.77
CA PRO A 54 -13.39 3.47 -3.53
C PRO A 54 -12.44 2.52 -2.81
N ALA A 55 -11.49 1.92 -3.54
CA ALA A 55 -10.58 0.94 -2.94
C ALA A 55 -9.11 1.22 -3.27
N VAL A 56 -8.21 0.75 -2.39
CA VAL A 56 -6.75 0.80 -2.59
C VAL A 56 -6.18 -0.60 -2.38
N VAL A 57 -5.53 -1.14 -3.42
CA VAL A 57 -4.74 -2.37 -3.29
C VAL A 57 -3.32 -1.99 -2.88
N MET A 58 -2.84 -2.57 -1.78
CA MET A 58 -1.55 -2.27 -1.15
C MET A 58 -0.55 -3.42 -1.37
N LEU A 59 0.53 -3.21 -2.10
CA LEU A 59 1.52 -4.22 -2.43
C LEU A 59 2.74 -4.12 -1.52
N HIS A 60 2.93 -5.11 -0.65
CA HIS A 60 4.04 -5.17 0.31
C HIS A 60 5.43 -5.22 -0.37
N GLY A 61 6.48 -4.80 0.34
CA GLY A 61 7.87 -4.89 -0.09
C GLY A 61 8.41 -6.33 -0.04
N ARG A 62 9.75 -6.47 -0.25
CA ARG A 62 10.44 -7.78 -0.24
C ARG A 62 10.31 -8.54 1.08
N GLY A 63 10.12 -7.86 2.21
CA GLY A 63 9.96 -8.47 3.52
C GLY A 63 8.60 -9.13 3.76
N GLY A 64 7.71 -9.15 2.77
CA GLY A 64 6.35 -9.66 2.94
C GLY A 64 5.42 -8.70 3.69
N PRO A 65 4.17 -9.11 3.96
CA PRO A 65 3.20 -8.26 4.64
C PRO A 65 3.38 -8.23 6.17
N TYR A 66 4.10 -9.16 6.75
CA TYR A 66 4.16 -9.38 8.20
C TYR A 66 5.34 -8.65 8.86
N SER A 67 5.31 -8.55 10.20
CA SER A 67 6.41 -8.00 10.98
C SER A 67 7.68 -8.86 10.84
N SER A 68 8.85 -8.23 10.78
CA SER A 68 10.15 -8.92 10.73
C SER A 68 10.46 -9.77 11.98
N ASN A 69 9.71 -9.56 13.07
CA ASN A 69 9.85 -10.35 14.31
C ASN A 69 8.97 -11.61 14.32
N ASN A 70 8.47 -12.01 13.18
CA ASN A 70 7.64 -13.19 13.09
C ASN A 70 8.44 -14.47 13.37
N ASN A 71 7.72 -15.41 13.94
CA ASN A 71 8.14 -16.76 14.22
C ASN A 71 8.73 -17.46 12.96
N GLU A 72 9.73 -18.33 13.17
CA GLU A 72 10.36 -19.11 12.09
C GLU A 72 9.37 -20.03 11.36
N ASP A 73 8.30 -20.44 12.03
CA ASP A 73 7.22 -21.25 11.45
C ASP A 73 6.30 -20.45 10.49
N CYS A 74 6.50 -19.14 10.35
CA CYS A 74 5.79 -18.30 9.40
C CYS A 74 6.28 -18.55 7.96
N THR A 75 5.99 -19.71 7.40
CA THR A 75 6.43 -20.09 6.05
C THR A 75 5.30 -20.04 5.04
N PHE A 76 4.16 -20.62 5.36
CA PHE A 76 2.99 -20.68 4.50
C PHE A 76 1.78 -20.00 5.14
N VAL A 77 1.00 -19.26 4.32
CA VAL A 77 -0.26 -18.62 4.72
C VAL A 77 -1.28 -18.84 3.62
N GLY A 78 -2.37 -19.55 3.92
CA GLY A 78 -3.39 -19.88 2.94
C GLY A 78 -4.72 -20.25 3.57
N ALA A 79 -5.74 -20.42 2.73
CA ALA A 79 -7.06 -20.85 3.17
C ALA A 79 -7.00 -22.23 3.85
N GLY A 80 -7.66 -22.35 5.00
CA GLY A 80 -7.73 -23.61 5.75
C GLY A 80 -6.45 -24.01 6.46
N THR A 81 -5.40 -23.16 6.48
CA THR A 81 -4.14 -23.44 7.17
C THR A 81 -4.01 -22.64 8.46
N SER A 82 -3.45 -23.27 9.50
CA SER A 82 -3.01 -22.57 10.69
C SER A 82 -1.61 -22.00 10.43
N SER A 83 -1.44 -20.69 10.67
CA SER A 83 -0.15 -20.01 10.54
C SER A 83 0.03 -19.00 11.67
N PRO A 84 1.25 -18.86 12.23
CA PRO A 84 1.56 -17.76 13.14
C PRO A 84 1.47 -16.38 12.46
N CYS A 85 1.53 -16.34 11.12
CA CYS A 85 1.36 -15.14 10.32
C CYS A 85 -0.08 -14.96 9.88
N ASN A 86 -0.69 -13.85 10.28
CA ASN A 86 -2.11 -13.55 10.06
C ASN A 86 -2.38 -12.03 10.18
N ALA A 87 -3.64 -11.64 10.17
CA ALA A 87 -4.09 -10.26 10.29
C ALA A 87 -3.50 -9.48 11.48
N ASN A 88 -3.23 -10.17 12.60
CA ASN A 88 -2.70 -9.54 13.83
C ASN A 88 -1.18 -9.38 13.83
N THR A 89 -0.48 -9.99 12.87
CA THR A 89 0.98 -9.95 12.76
C THR A 89 1.48 -9.12 11.59
N LEU A 90 0.60 -8.36 10.95
CA LEU A 90 0.97 -7.43 9.89
C LEU A 90 2.02 -6.42 10.39
N SER A 91 2.93 -6.01 9.51
CA SER A 91 3.89 -4.97 9.84
C SER A 91 3.19 -3.66 10.21
N LYS A 92 3.82 -2.88 11.08
CA LYS A 92 3.28 -1.59 11.53
C LYS A 92 2.95 -0.65 10.38
N ARG A 93 3.76 -0.65 9.31
CA ARG A 93 3.50 0.13 8.09
C ARG A 93 2.19 -0.28 7.44
N HIS A 94 2.01 -1.58 7.17
CA HIS A 94 0.83 -2.05 6.46
C HIS A 94 -0.44 -1.83 7.27
N ALA A 95 -0.40 -2.08 8.59
CA ALA A 95 -1.50 -1.77 9.48
C ALA A 95 -1.82 -0.26 9.51
N MET A 96 -0.80 0.58 9.62
CA MET A 96 -0.95 2.04 9.60
C MET A 96 -1.61 2.52 8.30
N TRP A 97 -1.12 2.12 7.13
CA TRP A 97 -1.68 2.55 5.86
C TRP A 97 -3.08 1.99 5.59
N GLY A 98 -3.34 0.73 5.97
CA GLY A 98 -4.68 0.15 5.88
C GLY A 98 -5.70 0.93 6.70
N ASN A 99 -5.34 1.26 7.93
CA ASN A 99 -6.14 2.10 8.82
C ASN A 99 -6.26 3.54 8.31
N TYR A 100 -5.19 4.09 7.74
CA TYR A 100 -5.19 5.43 7.15
C TYR A 100 -6.21 5.56 6.02
N TRP A 101 -6.28 4.56 5.13
CA TRP A 101 -7.23 4.54 4.03
C TRP A 101 -8.66 4.26 4.50
N SER A 102 -8.86 3.28 5.40
CA SER A 102 -10.20 2.96 5.90
C SER A 102 -10.84 4.13 6.64
N ALA A 103 -10.05 4.88 7.43
CA ALA A 103 -10.50 6.10 8.08
C ALA A 103 -10.91 7.22 7.09
N ARG A 104 -10.43 7.17 5.85
CA ARG A 104 -10.75 8.10 4.76
C ARG A 104 -11.82 7.60 3.81
N GLY A 105 -12.47 6.50 4.15
CA GLY A 105 -13.58 5.94 3.38
C GLY A 105 -13.15 5.11 2.16
N TYR A 106 -11.90 4.60 2.14
CA TYR A 106 -11.43 3.63 1.14
C TYR A 106 -11.40 2.24 1.74
N LEU A 107 -11.88 1.24 1.02
CA LEU A 107 -11.56 -0.15 1.36
C LEU A 107 -10.11 -0.41 0.96
N ALA A 108 -9.24 -0.71 1.94
CA ALA A 108 -7.85 -1.04 1.65
C ALA A 108 -7.66 -2.55 1.67
N LEU A 109 -7.08 -3.11 0.62
CA LEU A 109 -6.79 -4.54 0.49
C LEU A 109 -5.28 -4.75 0.37
N LEU A 110 -4.70 -5.53 1.29
CA LEU A 110 -3.30 -5.94 1.27
C LEU A 110 -3.21 -7.42 0.85
N PRO A 111 -2.94 -7.74 -0.42
CA PRO A 111 -2.63 -9.10 -0.86
C PRO A 111 -1.32 -9.60 -0.27
N ASP A 112 -1.28 -10.84 0.17
CA ASP A 112 -0.07 -11.58 0.47
C ASP A 112 0.36 -12.39 -0.76
N SER A 113 1.34 -11.88 -1.50
CA SER A 113 1.91 -12.57 -2.66
C SER A 113 2.88 -13.68 -2.27
N PHE A 114 3.36 -13.69 -1.04
CA PHE A 114 4.46 -14.55 -0.60
C PHE A 114 3.98 -15.77 0.19
N GLY A 115 3.08 -15.58 1.15
CA GLY A 115 2.60 -16.62 2.03
C GLY A 115 1.99 -17.82 1.31
N PRO A 116 1.07 -17.63 0.33
CA PRO A 116 0.51 -18.74 -0.44
C PRO A 116 1.52 -19.53 -1.28
N ARG A 117 2.73 -18.99 -1.45
CA ARG A 117 3.85 -19.63 -2.17
C ARG A 117 4.95 -20.13 -1.24
N GLY A 118 4.67 -20.26 0.07
CA GLY A 118 5.61 -20.74 1.06
C GLY A 118 6.75 -19.77 1.40
N LYS A 119 6.57 -18.48 1.15
CA LYS A 119 7.58 -17.42 1.36
C LYS A 119 7.09 -16.33 2.31
N ALA A 120 6.21 -16.65 3.27
CA ALA A 120 5.59 -15.67 4.16
C ALA A 120 6.60 -14.82 4.98
N ARG A 121 7.79 -15.36 5.26
CA ARG A 121 8.89 -14.63 5.92
C ARG A 121 9.49 -13.51 5.05
N GLY A 122 9.19 -13.52 3.75
CA GLY A 122 9.80 -12.61 2.79
C GLY A 122 11.28 -12.88 2.53
N PHE A 123 11.98 -11.87 2.03
CA PHE A 123 13.38 -11.94 1.63
C PHE A 123 14.21 -10.86 2.32
N GLY A 124 15.46 -11.18 2.62
CA GLY A 124 16.44 -10.22 3.16
C GLY A 124 16.90 -9.17 2.13
N ARG A 125 17.74 -8.24 2.59
CA ARG A 125 18.42 -7.29 1.71
C ARG A 125 19.40 -8.04 0.78
N PHE A 126 19.62 -7.50 -0.42
CA PHE A 126 20.60 -8.00 -1.39
C PHE A 126 20.37 -9.45 -1.87
N THR A 127 19.13 -9.95 -1.80
CA THR A 127 18.75 -11.29 -2.25
C THR A 127 18.18 -11.31 -3.68
N HIS A 128 18.51 -10.35 -4.53
CA HIS A 128 17.98 -10.31 -5.92
C HIS A 128 18.38 -11.53 -6.77
N GLY A 129 19.50 -12.18 -6.43
CA GLY A 129 19.94 -13.42 -7.08
C GLY A 129 19.40 -14.71 -6.47
N ASP A 130 18.55 -14.63 -5.45
CA ASP A 130 17.92 -15.80 -4.85
C ASP A 130 16.92 -16.43 -5.85
N PRO A 131 17.11 -17.71 -6.26
CA PRO A 131 16.26 -18.38 -7.22
C PRO A 131 14.78 -18.46 -6.77
N ASP A 132 14.52 -18.49 -5.47
CA ASP A 132 13.18 -18.50 -4.90
C ASP A 132 12.39 -17.23 -5.23
N ARG A 133 13.07 -16.12 -5.53
CA ARG A 133 12.40 -14.87 -5.93
C ARG A 133 11.73 -14.97 -7.29
N ALA A 134 12.10 -15.91 -8.14
CA ALA A 134 11.42 -16.14 -9.42
C ALA A 134 9.93 -16.47 -9.22
N ASN A 135 9.59 -17.18 -8.13
CA ASN A 135 8.21 -17.56 -7.80
C ASN A 135 7.36 -16.41 -7.24
N VAL A 136 7.98 -15.27 -6.97
CA VAL A 136 7.34 -14.05 -6.44
C VAL A 136 7.89 -12.79 -7.13
N SER A 137 8.25 -12.93 -8.39
CA SER A 137 8.87 -11.86 -9.19
C SER A 137 7.96 -10.64 -9.32
N GLU A 138 8.53 -9.45 -9.08
CA GLU A 138 7.87 -8.17 -9.25
C GLU A 138 7.59 -7.81 -10.71
N THR A 139 8.21 -8.53 -11.64
CA THR A 139 8.03 -8.29 -13.08
C THR A 139 7.03 -9.25 -13.73
N ALA A 140 6.90 -10.49 -13.21
CA ALA A 140 6.12 -11.53 -13.87
C ALA A 140 4.97 -12.09 -13.02
N VAL A 141 5.22 -12.37 -11.73
CA VAL A 141 4.25 -13.09 -10.87
C VAL A 141 3.35 -12.13 -10.09
N ARG A 142 3.93 -11.20 -9.35
CA ARG A 142 3.18 -10.27 -8.50
C ARG A 142 2.25 -9.31 -9.27
N PRO A 143 2.54 -8.90 -10.52
CA PRO A 143 1.54 -8.17 -11.32
C PRO A 143 0.24 -8.94 -11.51
N LEU A 144 0.30 -10.28 -11.68
CA LEU A 144 -0.91 -11.12 -11.79
C LEU A 144 -1.68 -11.18 -10.45
N ASP A 145 -0.99 -11.11 -9.32
CA ASP A 145 -1.63 -11.01 -8.00
C ASP A 145 -2.40 -9.70 -7.85
N ALA A 146 -1.81 -8.60 -8.30
CA ALA A 146 -2.47 -7.29 -8.31
C ALA A 146 -3.67 -7.27 -9.27
N GLU A 147 -3.55 -7.85 -10.45
CA GLU A 147 -4.67 -8.01 -11.41
C GLU A 147 -5.80 -8.85 -10.79
N GLY A 148 -5.49 -9.94 -10.08
CA GLY A 148 -6.45 -10.75 -9.34
C GLY A 148 -7.14 -9.97 -8.21
N ALA A 149 -6.39 -9.14 -7.47
CA ALA A 149 -6.95 -8.26 -6.44
C ALA A 149 -7.92 -7.21 -7.04
N LEU A 150 -7.58 -6.65 -8.21
CA LEU A 150 -8.46 -5.73 -8.94
C LEU A 150 -9.76 -6.42 -9.34
N ALA A 151 -9.67 -7.61 -9.93
CA ALA A 151 -10.84 -8.39 -10.33
C ALA A 151 -11.73 -8.74 -9.12
N TYR A 152 -11.12 -9.17 -8.01
CA TYR A 152 -11.83 -9.44 -6.76
C TYR A 152 -12.60 -8.22 -6.25
N LEU A 153 -11.94 -7.05 -6.20
CA LEU A 153 -12.58 -5.82 -5.70
C LEU A 153 -13.72 -5.37 -6.61
N ARG A 154 -13.54 -5.43 -7.92
CA ARG A 154 -14.58 -5.06 -8.90
C ARG A 154 -15.80 -5.96 -8.89
N GLY A 155 -15.64 -7.22 -8.51
CA GLY A 155 -16.75 -8.16 -8.35
C GLY A 155 -17.58 -7.95 -7.08
N ARG A 156 -17.22 -7.02 -6.21
CA ARG A 156 -17.90 -6.72 -4.95
C ARG A 156 -18.96 -5.63 -5.14
N SER A 157 -20.15 -5.84 -4.58
CA SER A 157 -21.24 -4.84 -4.59
C SER A 157 -20.98 -3.63 -3.70
N ASP A 158 -20.05 -3.75 -2.73
CA ASP A 158 -19.69 -2.69 -1.79
C ASP A 158 -18.44 -1.89 -2.22
N VAL A 159 -17.97 -2.06 -3.46
CA VAL A 159 -16.84 -1.34 -4.06
C VAL A 159 -17.29 -0.57 -5.31
N ILE A 160 -16.79 0.64 -5.49
CA ILE A 160 -16.97 1.42 -6.72
C ILE A 160 -15.95 0.90 -7.76
N PRO A 161 -16.37 0.16 -8.80
CA PRO A 161 -15.46 -0.62 -9.64
C PRO A 161 -14.43 0.21 -10.41
N ASP A 162 -14.79 1.47 -10.76
CA ASP A 162 -13.90 2.39 -11.50
C ASP A 162 -13.01 3.27 -10.59
N GLN A 163 -13.10 3.08 -9.27
CA GLN A 163 -12.32 3.82 -8.28
C GLN A 163 -11.43 2.88 -7.47
N VAL A 164 -10.68 2.03 -8.15
CA VAL A 164 -9.69 1.14 -7.53
C VAL A 164 -8.29 1.65 -7.88
N TYR A 165 -7.49 1.92 -6.84
CA TYR A 165 -6.16 2.49 -6.91
C TYR A 165 -5.13 1.47 -6.44
N LEU A 166 -3.87 1.68 -6.86
CA LEU A 166 -2.75 0.84 -6.48
C LEU A 166 -1.79 1.61 -5.57
N GLN A 167 -1.25 0.95 -4.56
CA GLN A 167 -0.17 1.47 -3.74
C GLN A 167 0.88 0.38 -3.54
N GLY A 168 2.17 0.72 -3.63
CA GLY A 168 3.22 -0.28 -3.44
C GLY A 168 4.50 0.31 -2.87
N TRP A 169 5.22 -0.50 -2.08
CA TRP A 169 6.47 -0.13 -1.42
C TRP A 169 7.63 -0.99 -1.90
N SER A 170 8.76 -0.39 -2.22
CA SER A 170 10.00 -1.08 -2.59
C SER A 170 9.74 -2.11 -3.73
N ASN A 171 9.94 -3.39 -3.51
CA ASN A 171 9.58 -4.47 -4.45
C ASN A 171 8.09 -4.42 -4.85
N GLY A 172 7.18 -4.09 -3.92
CA GLY A 172 5.76 -3.85 -4.23
C GLY A 172 5.55 -2.58 -5.06
N GLY A 173 6.39 -1.58 -4.88
CA GLY A 173 6.42 -0.38 -5.73
C GLY A 173 6.85 -0.72 -7.16
N SER A 174 7.90 -1.55 -7.33
CA SER A 174 8.31 -2.08 -8.65
C SER A 174 7.19 -2.90 -9.29
N THR A 175 6.51 -3.73 -8.49
CA THR A 175 5.33 -4.47 -8.95
C THR A 175 4.25 -3.53 -9.46
N ALA A 176 3.93 -2.45 -8.70
CA ALA A 176 2.93 -1.47 -9.11
C ALA A 176 3.30 -0.80 -10.44
N LEU A 177 4.56 -0.44 -10.64
CA LEU A 177 5.03 0.12 -11.92
C LEU A 177 4.86 -0.88 -13.07
N ASN A 178 5.18 -2.17 -12.85
CA ASN A 178 4.99 -3.22 -13.87
C ASN A 178 3.51 -3.45 -14.19
N VAL A 179 2.61 -3.36 -13.20
CA VAL A 179 1.15 -3.39 -13.43
C VAL A 179 0.74 -2.24 -14.34
N MET A 180 1.22 -1.01 -14.07
CA MET A 180 0.88 0.16 -14.88
C MET A 180 1.42 0.06 -16.32
N ILE A 181 2.62 -0.52 -16.51
CA ILE A 181 3.17 -0.83 -17.84
C ILE A 181 2.28 -1.83 -18.58
N ARG A 182 1.90 -2.93 -17.92
CA ARG A 182 1.03 -3.97 -18.51
C ARG A 182 -0.33 -3.40 -18.90
N GLN A 183 -0.92 -2.59 -18.04
CA GLN A 183 -2.18 -1.91 -18.27
C GLN A 183 -2.11 -0.95 -19.47
N GLY A 184 -1.03 -0.17 -19.58
CA GLY A 184 -0.82 0.76 -20.70
C GLY A 184 -0.67 0.06 -22.04
N ASN A 185 -0.11 -1.16 -22.06
CA ASN A 185 0.06 -1.97 -23.26
C ASN A 185 -1.23 -2.69 -23.71
N GLN A 186 -2.25 -2.76 -22.88
CA GLN A 186 -3.53 -3.39 -23.18
C GLN A 186 -4.51 -2.37 -23.78
N GLN A 187 -4.36 -2.06 -25.06
CA GLN A 187 -5.29 -1.17 -25.77
C GLN A 187 -6.69 -1.79 -25.82
N GLY A 188 -7.68 -1.08 -25.26
CA GLY A 188 -9.10 -1.46 -25.35
C GLY A 188 -9.61 -2.47 -24.34
N SER A 189 -8.81 -2.90 -23.37
CA SER A 189 -9.29 -3.72 -22.26
C SER A 189 -9.98 -2.88 -21.17
N GLN A 190 -10.86 -3.54 -20.40
CA GLN A 190 -11.58 -2.93 -19.28
C GLN A 190 -10.63 -2.11 -18.40
N ALA A 191 -11.11 -0.94 -17.95
CA ALA A 191 -10.33 -0.01 -17.16
C ALA A 191 -9.51 -0.72 -16.07
N GLY A 192 -8.19 -0.54 -16.07
CA GLY A 192 -7.28 -1.03 -15.05
C GLY A 192 -7.37 -0.25 -13.73
N TYR A 193 -6.31 -0.19 -12.99
CA TYR A 193 -6.20 0.70 -11.83
C TYR A 193 -6.33 2.16 -12.26
N ARG A 194 -7.07 2.95 -11.51
CA ARG A 194 -7.32 4.38 -11.77
C ARG A 194 -6.07 5.24 -11.62
N GLY A 195 -5.09 4.79 -10.85
CA GLY A 195 -3.80 5.43 -10.62
C GLY A 195 -2.97 4.67 -9.60
N ALA A 196 -1.69 5.01 -9.47
CA ALA A 196 -0.76 4.33 -8.58
C ALA A 196 0.05 5.29 -7.69
N LEU A 197 0.14 4.97 -6.41
CA LEU A 197 1.04 5.56 -5.42
C LEU A 197 2.23 4.62 -5.22
N VAL A 198 3.43 5.08 -5.51
CA VAL A 198 4.62 4.23 -5.55
C VAL A 198 5.70 4.79 -4.64
N PHE A 199 6.08 4.01 -3.65
CA PHE A 199 7.04 4.39 -2.62
C PHE A 199 8.37 3.69 -2.86
N TYR A 200 9.43 4.43 -3.04
CA TYR A 200 10.82 4.00 -3.20
C TYR A 200 10.97 2.67 -3.96
N PRO A 201 10.49 2.59 -5.22
CA PRO A 201 10.56 1.37 -6.02
C PRO A 201 11.98 1.10 -6.50
N GLY A 202 12.31 -0.15 -6.81
CA GLY A 202 13.41 -0.47 -7.71
C GLY A 202 13.01 -0.11 -9.14
N CYS A 203 13.83 0.73 -9.81
CA CYS A 203 13.59 1.16 -11.19
C CYS A 203 14.67 0.66 -12.17
N GLY A 204 15.56 -0.22 -11.70
CA GLY A 204 16.60 -0.82 -12.53
C GLY A 204 16.08 -1.96 -13.41
N ARG A 205 16.96 -2.50 -14.27
CA ARG A 205 16.64 -3.56 -15.25
C ARG A 205 16.10 -4.84 -14.62
N THR A 206 16.47 -5.15 -13.38
CA THR A 206 16.01 -6.34 -12.66
C THR A 206 14.61 -6.18 -12.08
N SER A 207 14.11 -4.94 -11.98
CA SER A 207 12.86 -4.62 -11.31
C SER A 207 11.78 -4.09 -12.24
N LEU A 208 12.13 -3.68 -13.48
CA LEU A 208 11.20 -3.16 -14.46
C LEU A 208 11.33 -3.88 -15.81
N LEU A 209 10.18 -4.15 -16.44
CA LEU A 209 10.08 -4.74 -17.78
C LEU A 209 10.48 -3.76 -18.90
N ALA A 210 10.43 -2.46 -18.63
CA ALA A 210 10.72 -1.43 -19.63
C ALA A 210 11.55 -0.28 -19.04
N SER A 211 12.24 0.46 -19.90
CA SER A 211 13.03 1.63 -19.53
C SER A 211 12.21 2.91 -19.31
N SER A 212 10.95 2.92 -19.76
CA SER A 212 9.94 3.95 -19.54
C SER A 212 8.59 3.28 -19.30
N ILE A 213 7.67 4.02 -18.69
CA ILE A 213 6.32 3.55 -18.37
C ILE A 213 5.37 4.27 -19.32
N SER A 214 4.68 3.52 -20.16
CA SER A 214 3.62 4.05 -21.01
C SER A 214 2.27 3.75 -20.38
N THR A 215 1.57 4.79 -19.91
CA THR A 215 0.26 4.67 -19.25
C THR A 215 -0.51 5.98 -19.37
N THR A 216 -1.83 5.88 -19.44
CA THR A 216 -2.73 7.05 -19.33
C THR A 216 -3.19 7.29 -17.89
N ALA A 217 -3.07 6.30 -17.02
CA ALA A 217 -3.42 6.44 -15.61
C ALA A 217 -2.27 7.09 -14.82
N PRO A 218 -2.57 8.04 -13.90
CA PRO A 218 -1.56 8.81 -13.20
C PRO A 218 -0.77 7.96 -12.19
N ILE A 219 0.52 8.28 -12.05
CA ILE A 219 1.43 7.70 -11.08
C ILE A 219 2.04 8.80 -10.23
N ALA A 220 2.05 8.63 -8.90
CA ALA A 220 2.81 9.46 -7.99
C ALA A 220 3.91 8.64 -7.32
N MET A 221 5.17 9.00 -7.54
CA MET A 221 6.34 8.38 -6.91
C MET A 221 6.82 9.22 -5.72
N PHE A 222 7.16 8.53 -4.63
CA PHE A 222 7.70 9.10 -3.40
C PHE A 222 9.06 8.47 -3.11
N LEU A 223 10.14 9.25 -3.20
CA LEU A 223 11.52 8.76 -3.14
C LEU A 223 12.28 9.41 -2.00
N GLY A 224 13.09 8.64 -1.28
CA GLY A 224 14.07 9.19 -0.33
C GLY A 224 15.33 9.59 -1.07
N ALA A 225 15.88 10.80 -0.80
CA ALA A 225 17.13 11.23 -1.43
C ALA A 225 18.34 10.41 -0.96
N ASP A 226 18.30 9.95 0.31
CA ASP A 226 19.38 9.19 0.95
C ASP A 226 19.03 7.69 1.04
N ASP A 227 18.26 7.20 0.06
CA ASP A 227 17.86 5.78 -0.01
C ASP A 227 19.09 4.89 -0.21
N GLU A 228 19.31 4.00 0.76
CA GLU A 228 20.47 3.11 0.82
C GLU A 228 20.27 1.76 0.11
N GLU A 229 19.06 1.50 -0.45
CA GLU A 229 18.74 0.23 -1.10
C GLU A 229 18.46 0.37 -2.60
N VAL A 230 17.80 1.45 -3.01
CA VAL A 230 17.46 1.73 -4.41
C VAL A 230 17.91 3.14 -4.79
N SER A 231 18.21 3.33 -6.06
CA SER A 231 18.67 4.64 -6.55
C SER A 231 17.50 5.54 -6.93
N PRO A 232 17.22 6.62 -6.21
CA PRO A 232 16.19 7.59 -6.58
C PRO A 232 16.50 8.25 -7.94
N ALA A 233 17.77 8.43 -8.27
CA ALA A 233 18.18 8.99 -9.56
C ALA A 233 17.83 8.10 -10.76
N ILE A 234 17.83 6.77 -10.59
CA ILE A 234 17.36 5.85 -11.64
C ILE A 234 15.85 5.99 -11.82
N CYS A 235 15.09 6.06 -10.74
CA CYS A 235 13.64 6.26 -10.79
C CYS A 235 13.26 7.61 -11.42
N GLN A 236 13.99 8.68 -11.09
CA GLN A 236 13.79 9.98 -11.72
C GLN A 236 13.99 9.90 -13.24
N ARG A 237 15.08 9.29 -13.71
CA ARG A 237 15.30 9.11 -15.15
C ARG A 237 14.23 8.26 -15.85
N VAL A 238 13.67 7.25 -15.16
CA VAL A 238 12.54 6.48 -15.69
C VAL A 238 11.31 7.38 -15.80
N ALA A 239 11.01 8.16 -14.78
CA ALA A 239 9.89 9.10 -14.79
C ALA A 239 10.03 10.15 -15.91
N ASP A 240 11.22 10.75 -16.05
CA ASP A 240 11.49 11.76 -17.09
C ASP A 240 11.24 11.20 -18.51
N ARG A 241 11.75 9.98 -18.80
CA ARG A 241 11.48 9.32 -20.09
C ARG A 241 10.01 8.98 -20.29
N SER A 242 9.32 8.63 -19.21
CA SER A 242 7.89 8.31 -19.24
C SER A 242 7.04 9.54 -19.53
N GLN A 243 7.40 10.69 -18.94
CA GLN A 243 6.76 11.98 -19.21
C GLN A 243 6.97 12.41 -20.66
N GLN A 244 8.15 12.17 -21.24
CA GLN A 244 8.44 12.47 -22.66
C GLN A 244 7.53 11.70 -23.64
N VAL A 245 7.03 10.53 -23.24
CA VAL A 245 6.04 9.75 -24.02
C VAL A 245 4.59 10.00 -23.57
N GLY A 246 4.35 11.05 -22.78
CA GLY A 246 3.02 11.51 -22.39
C GLY A 246 2.42 10.84 -21.17
N SER A 247 3.18 10.04 -20.42
CA SER A 247 2.65 9.41 -19.20
C SER A 247 2.60 10.37 -18.03
N PRO A 248 1.46 10.46 -17.30
CA PRO A 248 1.28 11.39 -16.19
C PRO A 248 1.94 10.87 -14.90
N ILE A 249 3.25 11.05 -14.79
CA ILE A 249 4.04 10.63 -13.63
C ILE A 249 4.57 11.85 -12.87
N ASP A 250 4.23 11.93 -11.58
CA ASP A 250 4.78 12.92 -10.65
C ASP A 250 5.81 12.25 -9.73
N VAL A 251 6.93 12.93 -9.49
CA VAL A 251 7.96 12.48 -8.54
C VAL A 251 8.10 13.49 -7.41
N THR A 252 8.13 12.99 -6.18
CA THR A 252 8.51 13.74 -5.00
C THR A 252 9.75 13.09 -4.39
N ILE A 253 10.84 13.84 -4.28
CA ILE A 253 12.08 13.40 -3.64
C ILE A 253 12.21 14.12 -2.30
N TYR A 254 12.43 13.36 -1.23
CA TYR A 254 12.52 13.86 0.14
C TYR A 254 13.98 13.93 0.60
N PRO A 255 14.54 15.13 0.80
CA PRO A 255 15.89 15.29 1.34
C PRO A 255 16.05 14.63 2.70
N GLY A 256 17.16 13.93 2.92
CA GLY A 256 17.47 13.25 4.18
C GLY A 256 16.61 12.01 4.49
N ALA A 257 15.69 11.64 3.61
CA ALA A 257 14.86 10.44 3.78
C ALA A 257 15.56 9.21 3.21
N THR A 258 15.50 8.11 3.97
CA THR A 258 16.12 6.82 3.64
C THR A 258 15.09 5.84 3.03
N HIS A 259 15.53 4.64 2.67
CA HIS A 259 14.59 3.56 2.34
C HIS A 259 13.63 3.33 3.50
N ASP A 260 12.39 2.93 3.23
CA ASP A 260 11.36 2.70 4.26
C ASP A 260 11.03 3.94 5.13
N PHE A 261 11.15 5.17 4.61
CA PHE A 261 10.94 6.42 5.38
C PHE A 261 9.54 6.52 6.02
N ASP A 262 8.55 5.82 5.50
CA ASP A 262 7.18 5.78 6.03
C ASP A 262 6.91 4.62 7.01
N GLU A 263 7.95 3.88 7.42
CA GLU A 263 7.83 2.87 8.47
C GLU A 263 7.69 3.57 9.84
N PRO A 264 6.58 3.37 10.59
CA PRO A 264 6.26 4.17 11.80
C PRO A 264 7.03 3.74 13.05
N SER A 265 8.07 2.89 12.94
CA SER A 265 8.89 2.53 14.09
C SER A 265 9.72 3.72 14.59
N SER A 266 9.93 3.79 15.91
CA SER A 266 10.75 4.84 16.52
C SER A 266 12.16 4.91 15.92
N ARG A 267 12.74 3.77 15.57
CA ARG A 267 14.04 3.70 14.92
C ARG A 267 14.08 4.43 13.56
N ARG A 268 13.08 4.21 12.70
CA ARG A 268 13.01 4.86 11.39
C ARG A 268 12.66 6.34 11.52
N GLN A 269 11.74 6.66 12.40
CA GLN A 269 11.28 8.03 12.63
C GLN A 269 12.27 8.88 13.46
N ALA A 270 13.34 8.28 14.02
CA ALA A 270 14.45 9.03 14.61
C ALA A 270 15.30 9.79 13.56
N VAL A 271 15.17 9.43 12.27
CA VAL A 271 15.79 10.17 11.15
C VAL A 271 14.87 11.35 10.79
N PRO A 272 15.30 12.61 10.97
CA PRO A 272 14.42 13.78 10.74
C PRO A 272 13.84 13.83 9.33
N GLY A 273 14.63 13.45 8.31
CA GLY A 273 14.17 13.38 6.92
C GLY A 273 13.04 12.37 6.72
N ASN A 274 13.06 11.23 7.43
CA ASN A 274 11.99 10.21 7.36
C ASN A 274 10.70 10.73 7.97
N GLN A 275 10.78 11.41 9.11
CA GLN A 275 9.60 11.95 9.78
C GLN A 275 8.90 13.00 8.91
N ALA A 276 9.67 13.92 8.32
CA ALA A 276 9.15 14.93 7.40
C ALA A 276 8.54 14.27 6.15
N ALA A 277 9.26 13.31 5.55
CA ALA A 277 8.81 12.58 4.36
C ALA A 277 7.53 11.80 4.61
N MET A 278 7.43 11.06 5.72
CA MET A 278 6.22 10.31 6.08
C MET A 278 5.02 11.24 6.24
N THR A 279 5.18 12.35 6.96
CA THR A 279 4.09 13.31 7.19
C THR A 279 3.57 13.89 5.87
N ASP A 280 4.46 14.35 5.00
CA ASP A 280 4.11 14.94 3.71
C ASP A 280 3.54 13.88 2.74
N ALA A 281 4.12 12.67 2.70
CA ALA A 281 3.67 11.59 1.83
C ALA A 281 2.23 11.15 2.16
N LEU A 282 1.85 11.07 3.44
CA LEU A 282 0.48 10.79 3.85
C LEU A 282 -0.49 11.83 3.28
N VAL A 283 -0.17 13.12 3.42
CA VAL A 283 -1.01 14.22 2.90
C VAL A 283 -1.11 14.17 1.37
N LYS A 284 0.04 14.04 0.69
CA LYS A 284 0.11 14.00 -0.77
C LYS A 284 -0.60 12.78 -1.34
N ALA A 285 -0.43 11.61 -0.74
CA ALA A 285 -1.11 10.38 -1.17
C ALA A 285 -2.64 10.56 -1.15
N ALA A 286 -3.20 11.08 -0.06
CA ALA A 286 -4.64 11.33 0.04
C ALA A 286 -5.11 12.38 -0.99
N ALA A 287 -4.35 13.46 -1.17
CA ALA A 287 -4.66 14.50 -2.15
C ALA A 287 -4.63 13.97 -3.60
N ARG A 288 -3.68 13.04 -3.92
CA ARG A 288 -3.63 12.41 -5.26
C ARG A 288 -4.87 11.55 -5.51
N LEU A 289 -5.22 10.64 -4.60
CA LEU A 289 -6.41 9.82 -4.77
C LEU A 289 -7.69 10.67 -4.85
N GLY A 290 -7.78 11.73 -4.05
CA GLY A 290 -8.91 12.67 -4.11
C GLY A 290 -9.08 13.33 -5.49
N ARG A 291 -7.99 13.73 -6.14
CA ARG A 291 -8.01 14.31 -7.50
C ARG A 291 -8.30 13.31 -8.59
N TRP A 292 -7.87 12.05 -8.43
CA TRP A 292 -8.04 11.01 -9.43
C TRP A 292 -9.44 10.38 -9.43
N LYS A 293 -10.32 10.76 -8.52
CA LYS A 293 -11.72 10.29 -8.47
C LYS A 293 -12.56 10.79 -9.65
N ASN A 294 -12.25 11.97 -10.15
CA ASN A 294 -13.02 12.68 -11.20
C ASN A 294 -12.53 12.34 -12.61
#